data_1903de3566263919e74e5958cf5a4fc8
#
_entry.id   1903de3566263919e74e5958cf5a4fc8
#
_cell.length_a   1.000
_cell.length_b   1.000
_cell.length_c   1.000
_cell.angle_alpha   90.00
_cell.angle_beta   90.00
_cell.angle_gamma   90.00
#
_symmetry.space_group_name_H-M   'P 1'
#
loop_
_entity.id
_entity.type
_entity.pdbx_description
1 polymer ?
#
loop_
_entity_poly.entity_id
_entity_poly.type
_entity_poly.pdbx_seq_one_letter_code
_entity_poly.pdbx_strand_id
1 'polypeptide(L)'
;KLVKLIGEAKELGVDMFLLDDGWFANKYPRHSDTQGLGDWDETADKLPNGIGRLTEEAKKQGVKFGLWIELEMVNPKSELYENHKDWVITLPNRNEYYFRNQLVLDLSNPKVQDYVFDVVDNLMTKYPDIAYFKWDCNSPITNIYSNYEGKNQEKLYVDYVRGLYKVLDRIKAKYPDLPMMLCSGGGGRTDYEGLKYFTEMWPSDNTDPIERLFIQYGYSQVFPAKVQCAHVTTWNKKAPIKFRTNVAMMGKLGFDLNLHDLSADDLAFCKQSIKEYNRLKPVILDGDQYRLVSPYEGNHTATMFVDKQDRNAVVFAFDVHPRYNEKLDNIKLQGLNPKATYSVREINRADCASDNNPKTYSGQYLMTVGLPLFTNNDLSSRIYELNQQ
;
A
#
# COMPACT_ATOMS: atom_id res chain seq x y z
N LYS A 1 -10.32 -1.84 -22.43
CA LYS A 1 -10.50 -1.05 -21.20
C LYS A 1 -9.16 -0.86 -20.48
N LEU A 2 -8.42 -1.92 -20.07
CA LEU A 2 -7.17 -1.84 -19.30
C LEU A 2 -6.08 -1.03 -20.01
N VAL A 3 -5.88 -1.20 -21.32
CA VAL A 3 -4.95 -0.40 -22.12
C VAL A 3 -5.23 1.11 -22.00
N LYS A 4 -6.52 1.49 -21.99
CA LYS A 4 -6.91 2.90 -21.77
C LYS A 4 -6.54 3.38 -20.37
N LEU A 5 -6.78 2.56 -19.32
CA LEU A 5 -6.42 2.89 -17.94
C LEU A 5 -4.90 3.06 -17.75
N ILE A 6 -4.07 2.29 -18.47
CA ILE A 6 -2.61 2.48 -18.46
C ILE A 6 -2.23 3.87 -19.00
N GLY A 7 -2.87 4.30 -20.12
CA GLY A 7 -2.68 5.66 -20.65
C GLY A 7 -3.13 6.74 -19.67
N GLU A 8 -4.26 6.56 -19.03
CA GLU A 8 -4.79 7.47 -18.00
C GLU A 8 -3.89 7.54 -16.76
N ALA A 9 -3.31 6.41 -16.33
CA ALA A 9 -2.31 6.39 -15.26
C ALA A 9 -1.09 7.25 -15.63
N LYS A 10 -0.60 7.16 -16.87
CA LYS A 10 0.46 8.03 -17.38
C LYS A 10 0.07 9.51 -17.37
N GLU A 11 -1.12 9.83 -17.81
CA GLU A 11 -1.62 11.21 -17.84
C GLU A 11 -1.82 11.79 -16.43
N LEU A 12 -2.17 10.95 -15.45
CA LEU A 12 -2.25 11.32 -14.04
C LEU A 12 -0.87 11.66 -13.48
N GLY A 13 0.19 11.03 -13.98
CA GLY A 13 1.58 11.26 -13.59
C GLY A 13 2.14 10.20 -12.64
N VAL A 14 1.46 9.06 -12.49
CA VAL A 14 1.97 7.90 -11.74
C VAL A 14 2.94 7.09 -12.60
N ASP A 15 3.87 6.38 -11.97
CA ASP A 15 4.95 5.65 -12.62
C ASP A 15 4.70 4.14 -12.72
N MET A 16 3.60 3.63 -12.12
CA MET A 16 3.23 2.22 -12.16
C MET A 16 1.71 2.04 -12.26
N PHE A 17 1.29 1.06 -13.06
CA PHE A 17 -0.07 0.54 -13.11
C PHE A 17 -0.08 -0.87 -12.54
N LEU A 18 -0.88 -1.11 -11.49
CA LEU A 18 -1.06 -2.42 -10.87
C LEU A 18 -2.41 -3.02 -11.31
N LEU A 19 -2.38 -4.20 -11.91
CA LEU A 19 -3.57 -5.00 -12.17
C LEU A 19 -3.85 -5.89 -10.96
N ASP A 20 -4.94 -5.59 -10.26
CA ASP A 20 -5.37 -6.32 -9.07
C ASP A 20 -6.13 -7.62 -9.42
N ASP A 21 -6.83 -8.25 -8.46
CA ASP A 21 -7.54 -9.54 -8.57
C ASP A 21 -8.44 -9.65 -9.81
N GLY A 22 -8.53 -10.86 -10.36
CA GLY A 22 -9.52 -11.20 -11.39
C GLY A 22 -8.99 -11.48 -12.79
N TRP A 23 -7.69 -11.58 -13.00
CA TRP A 23 -7.05 -11.74 -14.32
C TRP A 23 -6.81 -13.20 -14.74
N PHE A 24 -7.01 -14.19 -13.87
CA PHE A 24 -6.53 -15.56 -14.00
C PHE A 24 -7.64 -16.59 -14.07
N ALA A 25 -7.26 -17.86 -14.31
CA ALA A 25 -8.03 -19.09 -14.43
C ALA A 25 -8.88 -19.19 -15.72
N ASN A 26 -8.83 -20.35 -16.38
CA ASN A 26 -9.55 -20.61 -17.62
C ASN A 26 -10.72 -21.57 -17.44
N LYS A 27 -10.55 -22.67 -16.72
CA LYS A 27 -11.65 -23.61 -16.44
C LYS A 27 -12.70 -23.01 -15.50
N TYR A 28 -12.24 -22.29 -14.50
CA TYR A 28 -13.04 -21.58 -13.51
C TYR A 28 -12.63 -20.10 -13.46
N PRO A 29 -12.94 -19.28 -14.49
CA PRO A 29 -12.49 -17.90 -14.56
C PRO A 29 -12.85 -17.12 -13.31
N ARG A 30 -11.90 -16.31 -12.82
CA ARG A 30 -12.05 -15.49 -11.61
C ARG A 30 -13.11 -14.40 -11.79
N HIS A 31 -14.40 -14.78 -11.84
CA HIS A 31 -15.53 -13.85 -11.88
C HIS A 31 -15.98 -13.38 -10.49
N SER A 32 -15.63 -14.14 -9.46
CA SER A 32 -15.90 -13.83 -8.05
C SER A 32 -14.83 -14.47 -7.18
N ASP A 33 -14.89 -14.23 -5.87
CA ASP A 33 -13.99 -14.81 -4.86
C ASP A 33 -14.24 -16.29 -4.57
N THR A 34 -15.26 -16.91 -5.21
CA THR A 34 -15.61 -18.32 -5.00
C THR A 34 -14.87 -19.31 -5.91
N GLN A 35 -14.08 -18.81 -6.86
CA GLN A 35 -13.43 -19.66 -7.88
C GLN A 35 -12.15 -19.05 -8.43
N GLY A 36 -11.30 -19.91 -8.97
CA GLY A 36 -10.11 -19.55 -9.77
C GLY A 36 -8.80 -19.49 -9.02
N LEU A 37 -8.77 -19.23 -7.70
CA LEU A 37 -7.50 -19.24 -6.96
C LEU A 37 -6.86 -20.64 -7.02
N GLY A 38 -5.59 -20.66 -7.39
CA GLY A 38 -4.82 -21.87 -7.66
C GLY A 38 -4.46 -22.03 -9.14
N ASP A 39 -5.18 -21.39 -10.06
CA ASP A 39 -4.96 -21.52 -11.51
C ASP A 39 -4.45 -20.18 -12.07
N TRP A 40 -3.13 -20.02 -12.18
CA TRP A 40 -2.49 -18.72 -12.42
C TRP A 40 -2.17 -18.42 -13.89
N ASP A 41 -2.90 -19.05 -14.81
CA ASP A 41 -2.87 -18.67 -16.23
C ASP A 41 -3.86 -17.52 -16.48
N GLU A 42 -3.45 -16.55 -17.29
CA GLU A 42 -4.35 -15.47 -17.67
C GLU A 42 -5.63 -15.98 -18.34
N THR A 43 -6.77 -15.47 -17.88
CA THR A 43 -8.07 -15.90 -18.43
C THR A 43 -8.32 -15.26 -19.80
N ALA A 44 -8.50 -16.11 -20.81
CA ALA A 44 -8.80 -15.67 -22.17
C ALA A 44 -10.13 -14.91 -22.28
N ASP A 45 -11.06 -15.17 -21.34
CA ASP A 45 -12.36 -14.52 -21.27
C ASP A 45 -12.23 -12.99 -21.03
N LYS A 46 -11.33 -12.59 -20.13
CA LYS A 46 -11.13 -11.17 -19.80
C LYS A 46 -9.90 -10.55 -20.50
N LEU A 47 -8.91 -11.37 -20.78
CA LEU A 47 -7.64 -10.96 -21.38
C LEU A 47 -7.37 -11.72 -22.70
N PRO A 48 -8.20 -11.52 -23.75
CA PRO A 48 -8.08 -12.28 -25.00
C PRO A 48 -6.73 -12.09 -25.72
N ASN A 49 -5.98 -11.04 -25.36
CA ASN A 49 -4.66 -10.76 -25.90
C ASN A 49 -3.53 -11.01 -24.85
N GLY A 50 -3.86 -11.66 -23.73
CA GLY A 50 -2.94 -11.97 -22.64
C GLY A 50 -2.43 -10.76 -21.85
N ILE A 51 -1.64 -11.04 -20.80
CA ILE A 51 -0.94 -10.04 -19.98
C ILE A 51 0.14 -9.32 -20.83
N GLY A 52 0.78 -10.03 -21.75
CA GLY A 52 1.83 -9.46 -22.63
C GLY A 52 1.39 -8.19 -23.36
N ARG A 53 0.13 -8.11 -23.80
CA ARG A 53 -0.41 -6.90 -24.43
C ARG A 53 -0.45 -5.71 -23.44
N LEU A 54 -0.66 -5.96 -22.15
CA LEU A 54 -0.72 -4.91 -21.14
C LEU A 54 0.69 -4.44 -20.74
N THR A 55 1.62 -5.39 -20.57
CA THR A 55 3.03 -5.05 -20.27
C THR A 55 3.69 -4.28 -21.40
N GLU A 56 3.45 -4.67 -22.67
CA GLU A 56 3.90 -3.93 -23.84
C GLU A 56 3.35 -2.49 -23.88
N GLU A 57 2.06 -2.33 -23.64
CA GLU A 57 1.44 -1.00 -23.64
C GLU A 57 1.98 -0.14 -22.49
N ALA A 58 2.12 -0.70 -21.30
CA ALA A 58 2.71 0.00 -20.15
C ALA A 58 4.13 0.47 -20.47
N LYS A 59 4.96 -0.41 -21.03
CA LYS A 59 6.32 -0.08 -21.48
C LYS A 59 6.35 1.03 -22.53
N LYS A 60 5.47 0.96 -23.52
CA LYS A 60 5.32 1.98 -24.57
C LYS A 60 4.95 3.35 -23.99
N GLN A 61 4.11 3.37 -22.95
CA GLN A 61 3.70 4.59 -22.25
C GLN A 61 4.75 5.07 -21.21
N GLY A 62 5.80 4.27 -20.95
CA GLY A 62 6.79 4.56 -19.90
C GLY A 62 6.21 4.43 -18.49
N VAL A 63 5.27 3.52 -18.30
CA VAL A 63 4.65 3.14 -17.03
C VAL A 63 5.07 1.71 -16.69
N LYS A 64 5.47 1.44 -15.46
CA LYS A 64 5.75 0.09 -14.99
C LYS A 64 4.44 -0.70 -14.85
N PHE A 65 4.51 -2.02 -15.05
CA PHE A 65 3.35 -2.90 -14.88
C PHE A 65 3.54 -3.80 -13.66
N GLY A 66 2.57 -3.78 -12.74
CA GLY A 66 2.49 -4.67 -11.60
C GLY A 66 1.32 -5.63 -11.69
N LEU A 67 1.41 -6.74 -10.97
CA LEU A 67 0.39 -7.79 -10.96
C LEU A 67 0.09 -8.26 -9.53
N TRP A 68 -1.18 -8.46 -9.21
CA TRP A 68 -1.63 -9.07 -7.96
C TRP A 68 -1.56 -10.59 -8.04
N ILE A 69 -1.12 -11.24 -6.96
CA ILE A 69 -1.06 -12.68 -6.79
C ILE A 69 -1.45 -13.08 -5.36
N GLU A 70 -2.06 -14.26 -5.19
CA GLU A 70 -2.46 -14.83 -3.90
C GLU A 70 -2.12 -16.34 -3.89
N LEU A 71 -0.82 -16.65 -3.92
CA LEU A 71 -0.30 -17.98 -4.24
C LEU A 71 -0.43 -19.02 -3.10
N GLU A 72 -0.74 -18.57 -1.91
CA GLU A 72 -0.91 -19.40 -0.72
C GLU A 72 -2.35 -19.91 -0.56
N MET A 73 -3.26 -19.39 -1.39
CA MET A 73 -4.69 -19.68 -1.32
C MET A 73 -5.16 -20.48 -2.53
N VAL A 74 -6.21 -21.28 -2.32
CA VAL A 74 -6.87 -22.04 -3.37
C VAL A 74 -8.38 -22.05 -3.18
N ASN A 75 -9.14 -21.98 -4.28
CA ASN A 75 -10.58 -22.19 -4.24
C ASN A 75 -10.90 -23.67 -4.53
N PRO A 76 -11.98 -24.23 -3.96
CA PRO A 76 -12.48 -25.54 -4.35
C PRO A 76 -12.79 -25.65 -5.85
N LYS A 77 -13.22 -24.56 -6.47
CA LYS A 77 -13.39 -24.44 -7.93
C LYS A 77 -12.08 -23.92 -8.55
N SER A 78 -11.09 -24.82 -8.64
CA SER A 78 -9.84 -24.64 -9.37
C SER A 78 -9.33 -26.00 -9.85
N GLU A 79 -8.56 -26.02 -10.93
CA GLU A 79 -7.90 -27.24 -11.42
C GLU A 79 -6.82 -27.72 -10.43
N LEU A 80 -6.16 -26.77 -9.75
CA LEU A 80 -5.20 -27.12 -8.70
C LEU A 80 -5.85 -27.93 -7.59
N TYR A 81 -6.99 -27.50 -7.07
CA TYR A 81 -7.68 -28.23 -6.00
C TYR A 81 -8.22 -29.58 -6.47
N GLU A 82 -8.77 -29.68 -7.69
CA GLU A 82 -9.23 -30.94 -8.26
C GLU A 82 -8.11 -31.99 -8.30
N ASN A 83 -6.89 -31.57 -8.64
CA ASN A 83 -5.74 -32.43 -8.82
C ASN A 83 -4.94 -32.69 -7.52
N HIS A 84 -5.00 -31.75 -6.56
CA HIS A 84 -4.12 -31.74 -5.37
C HIS A 84 -4.87 -31.38 -4.09
N LYS A 85 -5.95 -32.10 -3.78
CA LYS A 85 -6.70 -31.95 -2.52
C LYS A 85 -5.84 -32.19 -1.28
N ASP A 86 -4.79 -33.00 -1.42
CA ASP A 86 -3.82 -33.31 -0.38
C ASP A 86 -2.86 -32.15 -0.07
N TRP A 87 -2.88 -31.08 -0.86
CA TRP A 87 -2.03 -29.90 -0.67
C TRP A 87 -2.66 -28.83 0.23
N VAL A 88 -3.91 -28.99 0.66
CA VAL A 88 -4.56 -28.01 1.52
C VAL A 88 -4.45 -28.37 3.00
N ILE A 89 -4.37 -27.35 3.82
CA ILE A 89 -4.44 -27.46 5.28
C ILE A 89 -5.91 -27.67 5.66
N THR A 90 -6.25 -28.89 6.09
CA THR A 90 -7.63 -29.27 6.44
C THR A 90 -7.66 -30.45 7.39
N LEU A 91 -8.56 -30.41 8.39
CA LEU A 91 -8.70 -31.49 9.37
C LEU A 91 -9.27 -32.75 8.72
N PRO A 92 -8.69 -33.94 8.97
CA PRO A 92 -9.23 -35.21 8.50
C PRO A 92 -10.60 -35.47 9.15
N ASN A 93 -11.51 -36.09 8.40
CA ASN A 93 -12.85 -36.48 8.87
C ASN A 93 -13.72 -35.29 9.36
N ARG A 94 -13.46 -34.12 8.90
CA ARG A 94 -14.22 -32.88 9.15
C ARG A 94 -14.57 -32.21 7.84
N ASN A 95 -15.66 -31.45 7.83
CA ASN A 95 -15.98 -30.57 6.70
C ASN A 95 -14.89 -29.49 6.60
N GLU A 96 -14.53 -29.14 5.37
CA GLU A 96 -13.63 -28.01 5.10
C GLU A 96 -14.28 -26.73 5.63
N TYR A 97 -13.45 -25.87 6.19
CA TYR A 97 -13.85 -24.54 6.61
C TYR A 97 -13.27 -23.50 5.65
N TYR A 98 -14.12 -22.69 5.09
CA TYR A 98 -13.75 -21.64 4.13
C TYR A 98 -13.80 -20.28 4.80
N PHE A 99 -12.70 -19.55 4.74
CA PHE A 99 -12.69 -18.12 4.99
C PHE A 99 -12.56 -17.40 3.65
N ARG A 100 -13.44 -16.45 3.33
CA ARG A 100 -13.54 -15.82 2.01
C ARG A 100 -13.59 -16.82 0.83
N ASN A 101 -14.28 -17.95 1.02
CA ASN A 101 -14.40 -19.03 0.02
C ASN A 101 -13.06 -19.70 -0.37
N GLN A 102 -12.04 -19.59 0.48
CA GLN A 102 -10.67 -20.05 0.22
C GLN A 102 -10.24 -21.12 1.21
N LEU A 103 -9.30 -21.95 0.76
CA LEU A 103 -8.49 -22.85 1.57
C LEU A 103 -7.02 -22.42 1.50
N VAL A 104 -6.25 -22.78 2.49
CA VAL A 104 -4.83 -22.48 2.59
C VAL A 104 -4.01 -23.65 2.05
N LEU A 105 -3.10 -23.41 1.12
CA LEU A 105 -2.13 -24.38 0.64
C LEU A 105 -1.04 -24.63 1.69
N ASP A 106 -0.62 -25.87 1.84
CA ASP A 106 0.33 -26.31 2.85
C ASP A 106 1.79 -26.02 2.45
N LEU A 107 2.28 -24.85 2.81
CA LEU A 107 3.67 -24.46 2.55
C LEU A 107 4.71 -25.22 3.40
N SER A 108 4.32 -26.07 4.36
CA SER A 108 5.26 -27.01 4.98
C SER A 108 5.71 -28.08 3.97
N ASN A 109 4.88 -28.36 2.94
CA ASN A 109 5.13 -29.34 1.88
C ASN A 109 6.05 -28.75 0.78
N PRO A 110 7.24 -29.33 0.53
CA PRO A 110 8.14 -28.89 -0.53
C PRO A 110 7.53 -28.84 -1.93
N LYS A 111 6.58 -29.74 -2.24
CA LYS A 111 5.90 -29.74 -3.55
C LYS A 111 5.04 -28.49 -3.73
N VAL A 112 4.40 -28.01 -2.65
CA VAL A 112 3.64 -26.77 -2.66
C VAL A 112 4.58 -25.58 -2.78
N GLN A 113 5.74 -25.61 -2.09
CA GLN A 113 6.78 -24.59 -2.23
C GLN A 113 7.29 -24.50 -3.68
N ASP A 114 7.51 -25.63 -4.33
CA ASP A 114 7.92 -25.69 -5.75
C ASP A 114 6.85 -25.08 -6.64
N TYR A 115 5.59 -25.48 -6.47
CA TYR A 115 4.46 -24.93 -7.22
C TYR A 115 4.37 -23.40 -7.09
N VAL A 116 4.44 -22.86 -5.87
CA VAL A 116 4.35 -21.42 -5.62
C VAL A 116 5.52 -20.67 -6.28
N PHE A 117 6.73 -21.22 -6.18
CA PHE A 117 7.90 -20.65 -6.88
C PHE A 117 7.72 -20.68 -8.40
N ASP A 118 7.27 -21.82 -8.95
CA ASP A 118 7.11 -22.01 -10.39
C ASP A 118 6.07 -21.07 -10.99
N VAL A 119 5.00 -20.73 -10.26
CA VAL A 119 4.03 -19.71 -10.71
C VAL A 119 4.71 -18.37 -10.93
N VAL A 120 5.50 -17.88 -9.96
CA VAL A 120 6.22 -16.60 -10.10
C VAL A 120 7.25 -16.70 -11.24
N ASP A 121 7.99 -17.81 -11.30
CA ASP A 121 9.02 -18.01 -12.31
C ASP A 121 8.45 -18.07 -13.74
N ASN A 122 7.32 -18.73 -13.91
CA ASN A 122 6.61 -18.81 -15.19
C ASN A 122 6.09 -17.43 -15.62
N LEU A 123 5.47 -16.67 -14.69
CA LEU A 123 5.01 -15.31 -14.98
C LEU A 123 6.15 -14.39 -15.40
N MET A 124 7.27 -14.41 -14.67
CA MET A 124 8.44 -13.59 -14.97
C MET A 124 9.14 -14.02 -16.27
N THR A 125 9.16 -15.32 -16.57
CA THR A 125 9.75 -15.85 -17.80
C THR A 125 8.88 -15.51 -19.01
N LYS A 126 7.57 -15.67 -18.89
CA LYS A 126 6.61 -15.40 -19.96
C LYS A 126 6.42 -13.90 -20.20
N TYR A 127 6.48 -13.10 -19.13
CA TYR A 127 6.24 -11.66 -19.14
C TYR A 127 7.35 -10.89 -18.41
N PRO A 128 8.55 -10.80 -19.00
CA PRO A 128 9.73 -10.21 -18.33
C PRO A 128 9.60 -8.71 -18.04
N ASP A 129 8.60 -8.04 -18.59
CA ASP A 129 8.28 -6.64 -18.33
C ASP A 129 7.33 -6.45 -17.11
N ILE A 130 6.96 -7.52 -16.38
CA ILE A 130 6.34 -7.39 -15.05
C ILE A 130 7.41 -6.83 -14.11
N ALA A 131 7.10 -5.69 -13.50
CA ALA A 131 8.03 -4.93 -12.68
C ALA A 131 7.69 -4.96 -11.17
N TYR A 132 6.61 -5.64 -10.78
CA TYR A 132 6.10 -5.60 -9.41
C TYR A 132 5.03 -6.66 -9.15
N PHE A 133 5.03 -7.23 -7.93
CA PHE A 133 3.92 -8.06 -7.45
C PHE A 133 3.31 -7.49 -6.17
N LYS A 134 1.97 -7.51 -6.10
CA LYS A 134 1.22 -7.43 -4.84
C LYS A 134 0.90 -8.86 -4.42
N TRP A 135 1.57 -9.32 -3.36
CA TRP A 135 1.41 -10.66 -2.81
C TRP A 135 0.39 -10.63 -1.68
N ASP A 136 -0.75 -11.23 -1.90
CA ASP A 136 -1.84 -11.29 -0.94
C ASP A 136 -1.98 -12.67 -0.27
N CYS A 137 -2.72 -12.72 0.84
CA CYS A 137 -3.03 -13.92 1.59
C CYS A 137 -4.24 -13.65 2.49
N ASN A 138 -5.43 -13.95 2.00
CA ASN A 138 -6.68 -13.47 2.59
C ASN A 138 -7.39 -14.47 3.51
N SER A 139 -6.80 -15.66 3.74
CA SER A 139 -7.39 -16.65 4.64
C SER A 139 -6.41 -17.03 5.74
N PRO A 140 -6.82 -16.93 7.03
CA PRO A 140 -6.03 -17.45 8.13
C PRO A 140 -6.07 -18.98 8.14
N ILE A 141 -5.05 -19.61 8.74
CA ILE A 141 -5.04 -21.06 9.00
C ILE A 141 -5.93 -21.33 10.21
N THR A 142 -7.09 -21.94 9.98
CA THR A 142 -8.10 -22.24 11.01
C THR A 142 -8.25 -23.72 11.31
N ASN A 143 -8.12 -24.60 10.30
CA ASN A 143 -8.21 -26.05 10.39
C ASN A 143 -6.83 -26.65 10.34
N ILE A 144 -6.15 -26.74 11.47
CA ILE A 144 -4.72 -27.01 11.57
C ILE A 144 -4.44 -28.50 11.44
N TYR A 145 -4.24 -28.97 10.22
CA TYR A 145 -3.72 -30.30 9.94
C TYR A 145 -3.08 -30.33 8.55
N SER A 146 -1.87 -30.84 8.48
CA SER A 146 -1.11 -31.05 7.26
C SER A 146 -1.02 -32.55 6.93
N ASN A 147 -1.39 -32.91 5.73
CA ASN A 147 -1.17 -34.28 5.25
C ASN A 147 0.34 -34.60 5.14
N TYR A 148 1.17 -33.60 4.89
CA TYR A 148 2.61 -33.75 4.76
C TYR A 148 3.31 -33.92 6.12
N GLU A 149 2.92 -33.16 7.15
CA GLU A 149 3.57 -33.22 8.49
C GLU A 149 3.34 -34.54 9.23
N GLY A 150 2.34 -35.31 8.85
CA GLY A 150 2.08 -36.62 9.44
C GLY A 150 1.90 -36.55 10.96
N LYS A 151 2.89 -37.03 11.72
CA LYS A 151 2.88 -37.03 13.19
C LYS A 151 3.39 -35.75 13.83
N ASN A 152 3.94 -34.82 13.06
CA ASN A 152 4.58 -33.60 13.56
C ASN A 152 3.63 -32.36 13.47
N GLN A 153 2.34 -32.55 13.64
CA GLN A 153 1.33 -31.51 13.46
C GLN A 153 1.58 -30.25 14.30
N GLU A 154 2.24 -30.40 15.46
CA GLU A 154 2.63 -29.29 16.33
C GLU A 154 3.61 -28.30 15.70
N LYS A 155 4.29 -28.69 14.61
CA LYS A 155 5.25 -27.85 13.89
C LYS A 155 4.61 -27.03 12.77
N LEU A 156 3.39 -27.36 12.35
CA LEU A 156 2.78 -26.86 11.12
C LEU A 156 2.87 -25.33 10.99
N TYR A 157 2.53 -24.57 12.02
CA TYR A 157 2.61 -23.09 11.95
C TYR A 157 4.03 -22.58 11.68
N VAL A 158 5.02 -23.19 12.33
CA VAL A 158 6.42 -22.78 12.18
C VAL A 158 6.94 -23.23 10.80
N ASP A 159 6.65 -24.45 10.40
CA ASP A 159 7.16 -25.00 9.15
C ASP A 159 6.44 -24.43 7.92
N TYR A 160 5.18 -23.99 8.08
CA TYR A 160 4.48 -23.18 7.07
C TYR A 160 5.23 -21.85 6.79
N VAL A 161 5.53 -21.07 7.85
CA VAL A 161 6.24 -19.79 7.70
C VAL A 161 7.65 -19.98 7.14
N ARG A 162 8.35 -21.03 7.60
CA ARG A 162 9.66 -21.39 7.04
C ARG A 162 9.58 -21.80 5.57
N GLY A 163 8.50 -22.48 5.19
CA GLY A 163 8.21 -22.82 3.81
C GLY A 163 7.99 -21.60 2.93
N LEU A 164 7.20 -20.65 3.42
CA LEU A 164 7.01 -19.35 2.75
C LEU A 164 8.36 -18.64 2.53
N TYR A 165 9.16 -18.51 3.57
CA TYR A 165 10.46 -17.84 3.45
C TYR A 165 11.43 -18.56 2.52
N LYS A 166 11.43 -19.89 2.46
CA LYS A 166 12.22 -20.65 1.46
C LYS A 166 11.80 -20.31 0.02
N VAL A 167 10.51 -20.16 -0.24
CA VAL A 167 10.00 -19.72 -1.55
C VAL A 167 10.47 -18.31 -1.86
N LEU A 168 10.33 -17.38 -0.90
CA LEU A 168 10.75 -16.00 -1.05
C LEU A 168 12.27 -15.85 -1.22
N ASP A 169 13.07 -16.65 -0.53
CA ASP A 169 14.54 -16.73 -0.72
C ASP A 169 14.87 -17.14 -2.17
N ARG A 170 14.19 -18.14 -2.71
CA ARG A 170 14.39 -18.59 -4.11
C ARG A 170 14.01 -17.50 -5.10
N ILE A 171 12.87 -16.84 -4.89
CA ILE A 171 12.42 -15.73 -5.74
C ILE A 171 13.46 -14.59 -5.71
N LYS A 172 13.89 -14.18 -4.52
CA LYS A 172 14.86 -13.10 -4.36
C LYS A 172 16.22 -13.45 -4.95
N ALA A 173 16.66 -14.70 -4.84
CA ALA A 173 17.91 -15.14 -5.45
C ALA A 173 17.87 -15.10 -6.98
N LYS A 174 16.72 -15.41 -7.61
CA LYS A 174 16.55 -15.39 -9.07
C LYS A 174 16.19 -13.99 -9.59
N TYR A 175 15.41 -13.21 -8.83
CA TYR A 175 14.89 -11.90 -9.20
C TYR A 175 15.21 -10.86 -8.09
N PRO A 176 16.50 -10.51 -7.87
CA PRO A 176 16.94 -9.71 -6.73
C PRO A 176 16.34 -8.29 -6.69
N ASP A 177 16.04 -7.74 -7.87
CA ASP A 177 15.54 -6.37 -8.03
C ASP A 177 14.02 -6.29 -8.19
N LEU A 178 13.29 -7.40 -8.00
CA LEU A 178 11.84 -7.43 -8.10
C LEU A 178 11.19 -6.89 -6.81
N PRO A 179 10.60 -5.70 -6.82
CA PRO A 179 9.88 -5.18 -5.67
C PRO A 179 8.54 -5.90 -5.50
N MET A 180 8.17 -6.15 -4.25
CA MET A 180 6.91 -6.79 -3.90
C MET A 180 6.22 -6.05 -2.74
N MET A 181 4.89 -5.98 -2.77
CA MET A 181 4.05 -5.55 -1.66
C MET A 181 3.53 -6.75 -0.89
N LEU A 182 3.65 -6.72 0.43
CA LEU A 182 2.99 -7.69 1.32
C LEU A 182 1.58 -7.20 1.65
N CYS A 183 0.61 -8.05 1.35
CA CYS A 183 -0.79 -7.90 1.73
C CYS A 183 -1.28 -9.18 2.42
N SER A 184 -2.26 -9.05 3.30
CA SER A 184 -2.97 -10.18 3.91
C SER A 184 -4.30 -9.66 4.46
N GLY A 185 -5.26 -9.39 3.55
CA GLY A 185 -6.47 -8.64 3.89
C GLY A 185 -6.12 -7.28 4.54
N GLY A 186 -5.13 -6.60 4.02
CA GLY A 186 -4.41 -5.52 4.66
C GLY A 186 -3.13 -5.97 5.36
N GLY A 187 -2.88 -5.46 6.56
CA GLY A 187 -1.66 -5.68 7.34
C GLY A 187 -1.66 -6.92 8.24
N GLY A 188 -2.47 -7.94 7.95
CA GLY A 188 -2.71 -9.08 8.85
C GLY A 188 -1.48 -9.92 9.23
N ARG A 189 -0.39 -9.84 8.44
CA ARG A 189 0.87 -10.57 8.73
C ARG A 189 2.13 -9.74 8.52
N THR A 190 2.03 -8.45 8.76
CA THR A 190 3.20 -7.57 8.65
C THR A 190 4.18 -7.83 9.78
N ASP A 191 5.42 -8.15 9.44
CA ASP A 191 6.53 -8.35 10.38
C ASP A 191 7.88 -7.87 9.81
N TYR A 192 8.92 -7.82 10.67
CA TYR A 192 10.25 -7.38 10.25
C TYR A 192 10.98 -8.38 9.36
N GLU A 193 10.70 -9.67 9.48
CA GLU A 193 11.31 -10.68 8.60
C GLU A 193 10.80 -10.50 7.16
N GLY A 194 9.52 -10.15 6.99
CA GLY A 194 8.94 -9.81 5.69
C GLY A 194 9.68 -8.68 4.96
N LEU A 195 10.29 -7.74 5.69
CA LEU A 195 11.06 -6.63 5.09
C LEU A 195 12.34 -7.09 4.33
N LYS A 196 12.76 -8.32 4.49
CA LYS A 196 13.84 -8.90 3.67
C LYS A 196 13.42 -9.10 2.21
N TYR A 197 12.14 -9.30 1.99
CA TYR A 197 11.55 -9.72 0.71
C TYR A 197 10.64 -8.66 0.11
N PHE A 198 9.84 -7.99 0.97
CA PHE A 198 8.84 -7.02 0.56
C PHE A 198 9.35 -5.60 0.74
N THR A 199 9.24 -4.80 -0.30
CA THR A 199 9.66 -3.39 -0.29
C THR A 199 8.61 -2.47 0.33
N GLU A 200 7.38 -2.96 0.45
CA GLU A 200 6.26 -2.25 1.04
C GLU A 200 5.17 -3.19 1.54
N MET A 201 4.28 -2.64 2.34
CA MET A 201 3.19 -3.34 2.99
C MET A 201 1.90 -2.56 2.82
N TRP A 202 0.79 -3.28 2.64
CA TRP A 202 -0.55 -2.73 2.60
C TRP A 202 -1.13 -2.73 4.02
N PRO A 203 -1.20 -1.58 4.74
CA PRO A 203 -1.57 -1.56 6.15
C PRO A 203 -3.02 -2.00 6.43
N SER A 204 -3.94 -1.69 5.52
CA SER A 204 -5.35 -2.04 5.66
C SER A 204 -6.12 -1.86 4.36
N ASP A 205 -7.10 -2.73 4.10
CA ASP A 205 -8.09 -2.56 3.04
C ASP A 205 -9.08 -1.42 3.33
N ASN A 206 -9.16 -0.99 4.60
CA ASN A 206 -9.91 0.22 4.93
C ASN A 206 -9.14 1.45 4.46
N THR A 207 -9.62 2.04 3.38
CA THR A 207 -9.02 3.21 2.73
C THR A 207 -9.80 4.50 2.97
N ASP A 208 -10.76 4.50 3.90
CA ASP A 208 -11.39 5.74 4.37
C ASP A 208 -10.30 6.69 4.90
N PRO A 209 -10.20 7.92 4.39
CA PRO A 209 -9.10 8.82 4.74
C PRO A 209 -9.09 9.20 6.23
N ILE A 210 -10.24 9.21 6.92
CA ILE A 210 -10.31 9.45 8.35
C ILE A 210 -9.71 8.24 9.09
N GLU A 211 -10.17 7.03 8.77
CA GLU A 211 -9.64 5.80 9.36
C GLU A 211 -8.14 5.63 9.07
N ARG A 212 -7.70 6.02 7.88
CA ARG A 212 -6.27 5.97 7.51
C ARG A 212 -5.39 6.89 8.34
N LEU A 213 -5.89 7.98 8.92
CA LEU A 213 -5.14 8.77 9.89
C LEU A 213 -4.77 7.93 11.13
N PHE A 214 -5.72 7.14 11.64
CA PHE A 214 -5.49 6.24 12.77
C PHE A 214 -4.62 5.04 12.40
N ILE A 215 -4.92 4.39 11.27
CA ILE A 215 -4.17 3.22 10.79
C ILE A 215 -2.71 3.57 10.51
N GLN A 216 -2.44 4.65 9.76
CA GLN A 216 -1.09 5.08 9.43
C GLN A 216 -0.32 5.56 10.67
N TYR A 217 -0.99 6.25 11.59
CA TYR A 217 -0.40 6.64 12.87
C TYR A 217 0.01 5.41 13.70
N GLY A 218 -0.89 4.42 13.86
CA GLY A 218 -0.60 3.17 14.57
C GLY A 218 0.54 2.40 13.91
N TYR A 219 0.48 2.24 12.58
CA TYR A 219 1.53 1.57 11.80
C TYR A 219 2.89 2.24 11.96
N SER A 220 2.92 3.58 12.00
CA SER A 220 4.16 4.36 12.15
C SER A 220 4.89 4.14 13.49
N GLN A 221 4.23 3.52 14.49
CA GLN A 221 4.88 3.17 15.75
C GLN A 221 5.92 2.06 15.58
N VAL A 222 5.77 1.23 14.54
CA VAL A 222 6.61 0.05 14.32
C VAL A 222 7.24 0.02 12.92
N PHE A 223 6.66 0.68 11.93
CA PHE A 223 7.15 0.68 10.55
C PHE A 223 7.30 2.09 9.99
N PRO A 224 8.40 2.40 9.28
CA PRO A 224 8.60 3.71 8.67
C PRO A 224 7.65 3.97 7.50
N ALA A 225 7.41 5.25 7.18
CA ALA A 225 6.56 5.65 6.04
C ALA A 225 6.99 5.02 4.70
N LYS A 226 8.28 4.75 4.54
CA LYS A 226 8.88 4.13 3.35
C LYS A 226 8.27 2.78 2.96
N VAL A 227 7.73 2.04 3.92
CA VAL A 227 7.12 0.72 3.67
C VAL A 227 5.60 0.75 3.74
N GLN A 228 4.98 1.88 4.07
CA GLN A 228 3.53 2.00 4.17
C GLN A 228 2.92 2.46 2.85
N CYS A 229 2.07 1.63 2.24
CA CYS A 229 1.27 2.04 1.09
C CYS A 229 0.02 2.79 1.52
N ALA A 230 -0.28 3.88 0.83
CA ALA A 230 -1.45 4.70 1.08
C ALA A 230 -2.06 5.15 -0.25
N HIS A 231 -3.35 4.85 -0.45
CA HIS A 231 -4.03 5.14 -1.71
C HIS A 231 -5.18 6.12 -1.53
N VAL A 232 -5.34 6.98 -2.51
CA VAL A 232 -6.53 7.79 -2.71
C VAL A 232 -7.58 6.92 -3.36
N THR A 233 -8.73 6.72 -2.69
CA THR A 233 -9.79 5.82 -3.15
C THR A 233 -11.14 6.50 -3.22
N THR A 234 -12.17 5.75 -3.60
CA THR A 234 -13.57 6.23 -3.61
C THR A 234 -14.28 6.07 -2.27
N TRP A 235 -13.65 5.47 -1.27
CA TRP A 235 -14.22 5.39 0.08
C TRP A 235 -14.33 6.79 0.68
N ASN A 236 -15.43 7.02 1.41
CA ASN A 236 -15.74 8.31 2.03
C ASN A 236 -15.58 9.52 1.08
N LYS A 237 -16.36 9.53 0.00
CA LYS A 237 -16.38 10.65 -0.98
C LYS A 237 -16.78 12.00 -0.37
N LYS A 238 -17.29 12.05 0.87
CA LYS A 238 -17.59 13.30 1.58
C LYS A 238 -16.32 14.06 1.97
N ALA A 239 -15.23 13.34 2.22
CA ALA A 239 -13.93 13.96 2.44
C ALA A 239 -13.42 14.60 1.12
N PRO A 240 -13.05 15.89 1.12
CA PRO A 240 -12.53 16.56 -0.07
C PRO A 240 -11.33 15.83 -0.67
N ILE A 241 -11.14 15.94 -1.99
CA ILE A 241 -9.99 15.30 -2.67
C ILE A 241 -8.65 15.74 -2.06
N LYS A 242 -8.53 16.98 -1.65
CA LYS A 242 -7.35 17.51 -0.95
C LYS A 242 -7.08 16.73 0.35
N PHE A 243 -8.10 16.47 1.17
CA PHE A 243 -7.95 15.72 2.42
C PHE A 243 -7.49 14.30 2.13
N ARG A 244 -8.18 13.59 1.22
CA ARG A 244 -7.83 12.21 0.83
C ARG A 244 -6.40 12.10 0.31
N THR A 245 -6.01 13.02 -0.57
CA THR A 245 -4.69 13.03 -1.17
C THR A 245 -3.60 13.36 -0.16
N ASN A 246 -3.81 14.35 0.72
CA ASN A 246 -2.84 14.71 1.75
C ASN A 246 -2.63 13.57 2.76
N VAL A 247 -3.67 12.79 3.11
CA VAL A 247 -3.53 11.58 3.94
C VAL A 247 -2.67 10.54 3.24
N ALA A 248 -2.91 10.29 1.96
CA ALA A 248 -2.17 9.29 1.19
C ALA A 248 -0.70 9.69 0.95
N MET A 249 -0.39 10.98 0.90
CA MET A 249 0.98 11.49 0.74
C MET A 249 1.90 11.21 1.94
N MET A 250 1.37 10.81 3.10
CA MET A 250 2.19 10.46 4.28
C MET A 250 2.86 9.08 4.19
N GLY A 251 2.70 8.35 3.09
CA GLY A 251 3.32 7.06 2.80
C GLY A 251 3.66 6.94 1.32
N LYS A 252 3.74 5.71 0.80
CA LYS A 252 3.84 5.47 -0.64
C LYS A 252 2.50 5.74 -1.31
N LEU A 253 2.43 6.87 -1.98
CA LEU A 253 1.22 7.38 -2.62
C LEU A 253 0.79 6.51 -3.79
N GLY A 254 -0.47 6.11 -3.80
CA GLY A 254 -1.15 5.45 -4.92
C GLY A 254 -2.57 5.95 -5.12
N PHE A 255 -3.19 5.53 -6.22
CA PHE A 255 -4.56 5.87 -6.57
C PHE A 255 -5.30 4.59 -6.95
N ASP A 256 -6.42 4.35 -6.29
CA ASP A 256 -7.34 3.25 -6.58
C ASP A 256 -8.75 3.83 -6.69
N LEU A 257 -8.99 4.50 -7.81
CA LEU A 257 -10.25 5.17 -8.12
C LEU A 257 -10.46 5.28 -9.64
N ASN A 258 -11.69 5.45 -10.04
CA ASN A 258 -12.03 5.72 -11.42
C ASN A 258 -11.82 7.22 -11.69
N LEU A 259 -10.83 7.56 -12.52
CA LEU A 259 -10.49 8.96 -12.84
C LEU A 259 -11.64 9.73 -13.51
N HIS A 260 -12.55 9.01 -14.20
CA HIS A 260 -13.73 9.62 -14.83
C HIS A 260 -14.80 10.08 -13.82
N ASP A 261 -14.74 9.63 -12.57
CA ASP A 261 -15.63 10.05 -11.49
C ASP A 261 -15.16 11.37 -10.83
N LEU A 262 -13.96 11.84 -11.17
CA LEU A 262 -13.41 13.11 -10.65
C LEU A 262 -13.86 14.30 -11.51
N SER A 263 -14.09 15.42 -10.86
CA SER A 263 -14.20 16.71 -11.56
C SER A 263 -12.86 17.10 -12.22
N ALA A 264 -12.91 18.00 -13.18
CA ALA A 264 -11.69 18.51 -13.82
C ALA A 264 -10.72 19.16 -12.80
N ASP A 265 -11.28 19.86 -11.81
CA ASP A 265 -10.50 20.51 -10.74
C ASP A 265 -9.88 19.48 -9.80
N ASP A 266 -10.63 18.42 -9.40
CA ASP A 266 -10.11 17.34 -8.57
C ASP A 266 -8.99 16.57 -9.30
N LEU A 267 -9.15 16.31 -10.59
CA LEU A 267 -8.12 15.65 -11.40
C LEU A 267 -6.86 16.53 -11.52
N ALA A 268 -7.03 17.84 -11.74
CA ALA A 268 -5.92 18.80 -11.79
C ALA A 268 -5.19 18.83 -10.43
N PHE A 269 -5.94 18.84 -9.32
CA PHE A 269 -5.39 18.77 -7.98
C PHE A 269 -4.59 17.49 -7.73
N CYS A 270 -5.10 16.31 -8.13
CA CYS A 270 -4.38 15.05 -8.03
C CYS A 270 -3.05 15.10 -8.81
N LYS A 271 -3.06 15.60 -10.05
CA LYS A 271 -1.85 15.77 -10.86
C LYS A 271 -0.82 16.69 -10.20
N GLN A 272 -1.27 17.79 -9.60
CA GLN A 272 -0.40 18.70 -8.86
C GLN A 272 0.17 18.03 -7.61
N SER A 273 -0.67 17.31 -6.86
CA SER A 273 -0.26 16.59 -5.65
C SER A 273 0.81 15.52 -5.93
N ILE A 274 0.72 14.82 -7.07
CA ILE A 274 1.76 13.86 -7.49
C ILE A 274 3.09 14.57 -7.75
N LYS A 275 3.08 15.76 -8.38
CA LYS A 275 4.30 16.54 -8.59
C LYS A 275 4.93 16.96 -7.27
N GLU A 276 4.12 17.49 -6.34
CA GLU A 276 4.60 17.86 -5.00
C GLU A 276 5.12 16.65 -4.24
N TYR A 277 4.38 15.53 -4.27
CA TYR A 277 4.82 14.29 -3.64
C TYR A 277 6.15 13.80 -4.19
N ASN A 278 6.34 13.78 -5.52
CA ASN A 278 7.59 13.34 -6.15
C ASN A 278 8.79 14.20 -5.74
N ARG A 279 8.57 15.48 -5.47
CA ARG A 279 9.58 16.39 -4.97
C ARG A 279 9.90 16.14 -3.48
N LEU A 280 8.88 15.85 -2.68
CA LEU A 280 8.96 15.73 -1.22
C LEU A 280 9.21 14.29 -0.73
N LYS A 281 8.99 13.28 -1.59
CA LYS A 281 9.10 11.88 -1.17
C LYS A 281 10.44 11.50 -0.52
N PRO A 282 11.60 12.08 -0.85
CA PRO A 282 12.83 11.80 -0.12
C PRO A 282 12.76 12.22 1.36
N VAL A 283 12.12 13.37 1.66
CA VAL A 283 11.90 13.81 3.04
C VAL A 283 10.89 12.93 3.75
N ILE A 284 9.77 12.59 3.07
CA ILE A 284 8.67 11.81 3.66
C ILE A 284 9.09 10.34 3.89
N LEU A 285 9.74 9.72 2.90
CA LEU A 285 10.01 8.29 2.95
C LEU A 285 11.33 7.93 3.63
N ASP A 286 12.35 8.78 3.52
CA ASP A 286 13.68 8.52 4.04
C ASP A 286 14.04 9.39 5.28
N GLY A 287 13.22 10.39 5.60
CA GLY A 287 13.39 11.27 6.76
C GLY A 287 12.96 10.64 8.08
N ASP A 288 13.22 11.35 9.16
CA ASP A 288 12.76 10.99 10.50
C ASP A 288 11.33 11.47 10.70
N GLN A 289 10.47 10.57 11.18
CA GLN A 289 9.06 10.85 11.41
C GLN A 289 8.79 11.25 12.85
N TYR A 290 8.12 12.38 13.05
CA TYR A 290 7.65 12.90 14.33
C TYR A 290 6.12 12.95 14.37
N ARG A 291 5.51 12.32 15.35
CA ARG A 291 4.07 12.31 15.61
C ARG A 291 3.73 13.46 16.54
N LEU A 292 3.40 14.63 15.96
CA LEU A 292 3.23 15.86 16.72
C LEU A 292 1.93 15.90 17.52
N VAL A 293 0.83 15.41 16.93
CA VAL A 293 -0.50 15.34 17.54
C VAL A 293 -1.14 14.00 17.19
N SER A 294 -1.53 13.24 18.19
CA SER A 294 -2.16 11.94 18.04
C SER A 294 -3.63 12.07 17.58
N PRO A 295 -4.08 11.29 16.58
CA PRO A 295 -5.50 11.29 16.20
C PRO A 295 -6.42 10.67 17.27
N TYR A 296 -5.86 9.98 18.27
CA TYR A 296 -6.60 9.37 19.37
C TYR A 296 -6.91 10.35 20.52
N GLU A 297 -6.30 11.55 20.53
CA GLU A 297 -6.42 12.53 21.62
C GLU A 297 -7.39 13.67 21.34
N GLY A 298 -7.99 13.73 20.14
CA GLY A 298 -8.92 14.81 19.81
C GLY A 298 -9.37 14.81 18.36
N ASN A 299 -9.75 15.99 17.89
CA ASN A 299 -10.29 16.21 16.56
C ASN A 299 -9.24 16.67 15.53
N HIS A 300 -7.99 16.71 15.94
CA HIS A 300 -6.87 17.20 15.16
C HIS A 300 -5.73 16.20 15.19
N THR A 301 -4.98 16.10 14.11
CA THR A 301 -3.75 15.29 14.09
C THR A 301 -2.68 15.95 13.25
N ALA A 302 -1.41 15.78 13.62
CA ALA A 302 -0.29 16.29 12.86
C ALA A 302 0.90 15.33 12.91
N THR A 303 1.51 15.14 11.74
CA THR A 303 2.73 14.34 11.55
C THR A 303 3.76 15.16 10.79
N MET A 304 5.02 15.06 11.17
CA MET A 304 6.13 15.77 10.56
C MET A 304 7.20 14.79 10.12
N PHE A 305 7.84 15.09 9.00
CA PHE A 305 9.00 14.39 8.49
C PHE A 305 10.15 15.39 8.33
N VAL A 306 11.34 15.00 8.74
CA VAL A 306 12.56 15.83 8.66
C VAL A 306 13.62 15.05 7.91
N ASP A 307 14.31 15.66 6.96
CA ASP A 307 15.39 14.99 6.26
C ASP A 307 16.57 14.68 7.21
N LYS A 308 17.43 13.75 6.81
CA LYS A 308 18.55 13.28 7.65
C LYS A 308 19.62 14.36 7.96
N GLN A 309 19.51 15.52 7.34
CA GLN A 309 20.41 16.65 7.52
C GLN A 309 19.78 17.80 8.32
N ASP A 310 18.54 17.63 8.81
CA ASP A 310 17.74 18.63 9.54
C ASP A 310 17.51 19.95 8.77
N ARG A 311 17.59 19.89 7.44
CA ARG A 311 17.52 21.08 6.57
C ARG A 311 16.13 21.31 6.00
N ASN A 312 15.42 20.21 5.68
CA ASN A 312 14.10 20.26 5.07
C ASN A 312 13.13 19.46 5.91
N ALA A 313 11.92 19.98 6.05
CA ALA A 313 10.88 19.25 6.75
C ALA A 313 9.52 19.45 6.06
N VAL A 314 8.62 18.50 6.28
CA VAL A 314 7.24 18.55 5.80
C VAL A 314 6.33 18.21 6.96
N VAL A 315 5.34 19.06 7.21
CA VAL A 315 4.33 18.88 8.26
C VAL A 315 2.96 18.70 7.61
N PHE A 316 2.30 17.61 7.95
CA PHE A 316 0.92 17.32 7.59
C PHE A 316 0.04 17.61 8.79
N ALA A 317 -1.00 18.41 8.62
CA ALA A 317 -1.96 18.74 9.65
C ALA A 317 -3.39 18.54 9.14
N PHE A 318 -4.24 17.91 9.98
CA PHE A 318 -5.61 17.54 9.63
C PHE A 318 -6.57 17.95 10.74
N ASP A 319 -7.67 18.59 10.36
CA ASP A 319 -8.85 18.82 11.17
C ASP A 319 -9.90 17.78 10.75
N VAL A 320 -10.30 16.89 11.67
CA VAL A 320 -11.19 15.77 11.34
C VAL A 320 -12.65 16.14 11.56
N HIS A 321 -13.03 16.47 12.79
CA HIS A 321 -14.36 16.91 13.18
C HIS A 321 -14.26 17.92 14.33
N PRO A 322 -13.67 19.11 14.09
CA PRO A 322 -13.48 20.09 15.15
C PRO A 322 -14.82 20.57 15.71
N ARG A 323 -14.83 20.86 17.00
CA ARG A 323 -16.01 21.43 17.67
C ARG A 323 -16.05 22.94 17.49
N TYR A 324 -17.26 23.50 17.51
CA TYR A 324 -17.44 24.93 17.44
C TYR A 324 -16.66 25.62 18.58
N ASN A 325 -15.87 26.66 18.23
CA ASN A 325 -15.00 27.40 19.14
C ASN A 325 -13.97 26.53 19.91
N GLU A 326 -13.54 25.40 19.34
CA GLU A 326 -12.45 24.63 19.91
C GLU A 326 -11.17 25.49 19.96
N LYS A 327 -10.56 25.57 21.14
CA LYS A 327 -9.32 26.33 21.30
C LYS A 327 -8.17 25.57 20.67
N LEU A 328 -7.47 26.24 19.76
CA LEU A 328 -6.29 25.69 19.09
C LEU A 328 -5.04 26.34 19.65
N ASP A 329 -4.13 25.52 20.19
CA ASP A 329 -2.80 25.96 20.59
C ASP A 329 -1.80 25.81 19.42
N ASN A 330 -0.71 26.55 19.46
CA ASN A 330 0.39 26.34 18.56
C ASN A 330 1.01 24.96 18.77
N ILE A 331 1.32 24.26 17.70
CA ILE A 331 1.94 22.94 17.73
C ILE A 331 3.45 23.11 17.59
N LYS A 332 4.18 22.64 18.62
CA LYS A 332 5.64 22.66 18.64
C LYS A 332 6.17 21.62 17.66
N LEU A 333 7.07 22.04 16.77
CA LEU A 333 7.73 21.16 15.83
C LEU A 333 8.89 20.42 16.49
N GLN A 334 9.42 19.39 15.84
CA GLN A 334 10.49 18.55 16.38
C GLN A 334 11.57 18.30 15.32
N GLY A 335 12.77 17.88 15.75
CA GLY A 335 13.84 17.44 14.87
C GLY A 335 14.51 18.54 14.04
N LEU A 336 14.30 19.82 14.35
CA LEU A 336 14.92 20.93 13.64
C LEU A 336 16.22 21.39 14.32
N ASN A 337 17.13 22.00 13.56
CA ASN A 337 18.30 22.64 14.14
C ASN A 337 17.89 23.96 14.85
N PRO A 338 18.04 24.07 16.18
CA PRO A 338 17.61 25.26 16.92
C PRO A 338 18.33 26.55 16.51
N LYS A 339 19.55 26.44 16.00
CA LYS A 339 20.40 27.58 15.58
C LYS A 339 20.14 28.03 14.14
N ALA A 340 19.42 27.22 13.36
CA ALA A 340 19.11 27.54 11.98
C ALA A 340 17.84 28.38 11.84
N THR A 341 17.70 29.00 10.68
CA THR A 341 16.51 29.71 10.27
C THR A 341 15.80 28.94 9.17
N TYR A 342 14.49 28.84 9.24
CA TYR A 342 13.67 28.09 8.29
C TYR A 342 12.64 29.02 7.63
N SER A 343 12.53 28.94 6.31
CA SER A 343 11.35 29.45 5.60
C SER A 343 10.22 28.44 5.70
N VAL A 344 9.01 28.89 6.03
CA VAL A 344 7.83 28.06 6.20
C VAL A 344 6.74 28.53 5.24
N ARG A 345 6.21 27.61 4.42
CA ARG A 345 5.12 27.90 3.49
C ARG A 345 4.08 26.80 3.45
N GLU A 346 2.82 27.13 3.26
CA GLU A 346 1.79 26.13 2.94
C GLU A 346 1.89 25.76 1.46
N ILE A 347 1.89 24.45 1.19
CA ILE A 347 1.92 23.89 -0.16
C ILE A 347 0.68 23.01 -0.41
N ASN A 348 0.50 22.53 -1.62
CA ASN A 348 -0.61 21.67 -2.03
C ASN A 348 -1.97 22.27 -1.61
N ARG A 349 -2.15 23.56 -1.84
CA ARG A 349 -3.39 24.30 -1.54
C ARG A 349 -4.49 23.91 -2.53
N ALA A 350 -5.75 24.08 -2.13
CA ALA A 350 -6.91 23.76 -2.97
C ALA A 350 -6.96 24.55 -4.29
N ASP A 351 -6.39 25.75 -4.30
CA ASP A 351 -6.24 26.60 -5.48
C ASP A 351 -5.01 26.24 -6.34
N CYS A 352 -4.32 25.14 -6.02
CA CYS A 352 -3.06 24.71 -6.62
C CYS A 352 -1.94 25.77 -6.53
N ALA A 353 -2.13 26.83 -5.76
CA ALA A 353 -1.11 27.85 -5.53
C ALA A 353 -0.16 27.41 -4.41
N SER A 354 1.07 27.90 -4.48
CA SER A 354 1.99 27.91 -3.34
C SER A 354 1.84 29.25 -2.62
N ASP A 355 2.04 29.26 -1.31
CA ASP A 355 2.18 30.52 -0.60
C ASP A 355 3.44 31.24 -1.11
N ASN A 356 3.24 32.32 -1.85
CA ASN A 356 4.34 33.07 -2.46
C ASN A 356 5.08 33.97 -1.46
N ASN A 357 4.62 34.02 -0.20
CA ASN A 357 5.25 34.82 0.85
C ASN A 357 5.58 33.95 2.08
N PRO A 358 6.64 33.10 1.99
CA PRO A 358 7.03 32.24 3.10
C PRO A 358 7.41 33.10 4.32
N LYS A 359 6.96 32.68 5.50
CA LYS A 359 7.36 33.29 6.76
C LYS A 359 8.66 32.63 7.25
N THR A 360 9.51 33.42 7.86
CA THR A 360 10.81 32.96 8.36
C THR A 360 10.80 32.88 9.88
N TYR A 361 11.29 31.75 10.43
CA TYR A 361 11.36 31.51 11.87
C TYR A 361 12.68 30.83 12.22
N SER A 362 13.18 31.06 13.44
CA SER A 362 14.31 30.24 13.96
C SER A 362 13.82 28.85 14.32
N GLY A 363 14.67 27.82 14.19
CA GLY A 363 14.37 26.46 14.64
C GLY A 363 14.01 26.42 16.12
N GLN A 364 14.69 27.24 16.95
CA GLN A 364 14.35 27.39 18.37
C GLN A 364 12.90 27.84 18.56
N TYR A 365 12.43 28.85 17.83
CA TYR A 365 11.05 29.33 17.90
C TYR A 365 10.05 28.22 17.50
N LEU A 366 10.31 27.55 16.38
CA LEU A 366 9.45 26.48 15.88
C LEU A 366 9.31 25.31 16.87
N MET A 367 10.37 25.00 17.62
CA MET A 367 10.37 23.89 18.58
C MET A 367 9.87 24.29 19.98
N THR A 368 9.88 25.58 20.34
CA THR A 368 9.47 26.02 21.70
C THR A 368 8.10 26.72 21.72
N VAL A 369 7.80 27.51 20.71
CA VAL A 369 6.52 28.23 20.56
C VAL A 369 5.60 27.53 19.58
N GLY A 370 6.15 27.04 18.45
CA GLY A 370 5.40 26.31 17.43
C GLY A 370 4.63 27.20 16.45
N LEU A 371 3.72 26.56 15.68
CA LEU A 371 2.91 27.18 14.64
C LEU A 371 1.43 26.82 14.81
N PRO A 372 0.51 27.73 14.39
CA PRO A 372 -0.92 27.45 14.30
C PRO A 372 -1.20 26.56 13.06
N LEU A 373 -1.12 25.24 13.21
CA LEU A 373 -1.24 24.31 12.11
C LEU A 373 -2.69 24.06 11.65
N PHE A 374 -3.66 24.23 12.54
CA PHE A 374 -5.06 23.86 12.30
C PHE A 374 -5.94 25.06 11.92
N THR A 375 -7.06 24.78 11.24
CA THR A 375 -8.02 25.80 10.79
C THR A 375 -9.33 25.77 11.53
N ASN A 376 -9.62 24.68 12.24
CA ASN A 376 -10.90 24.40 12.87
C ASN A 376 -12.07 24.27 11.87
N ASN A 377 -11.76 23.85 10.62
CA ASN A 377 -12.74 23.55 9.59
C ASN A 377 -12.87 22.03 9.42
N ASP A 378 -14.09 21.55 9.28
CA ASP A 378 -14.38 20.12 9.12
C ASP A 378 -13.67 19.53 7.89
N LEU A 379 -13.06 18.35 8.05
CA LEU A 379 -12.33 17.62 7.01
C LEU A 379 -11.35 18.49 6.23
N SER A 380 -10.63 19.37 6.94
CA SER A 380 -9.60 20.21 6.33
C SER A 380 -8.20 19.63 6.51
N SER A 381 -7.30 19.96 5.61
CA SER A 381 -5.91 19.51 5.68
C SER A 381 -4.95 20.55 5.13
N ARG A 382 -3.76 20.61 5.71
CA ARG A 382 -2.67 21.49 5.28
C ARG A 382 -1.36 20.74 5.23
N ILE A 383 -0.50 21.13 4.29
CA ILE A 383 0.88 20.66 4.23
C ILE A 383 1.77 21.91 4.32
N TYR A 384 2.69 21.90 5.28
CA TYR A 384 3.71 22.94 5.42
C TYR A 384 5.07 22.38 5.05
N GLU A 385 5.75 23.09 4.18
CA GLU A 385 7.14 22.81 3.83
C GLU A 385 8.05 23.80 4.57
N LEU A 386 9.10 23.26 5.15
CA LEU A 386 10.14 24.01 5.82
C LEU A 386 11.48 23.79 5.11
N ASN A 387 12.17 24.88 4.78
CA ASN A 387 13.50 24.81 4.17
C ASN A 387 14.46 25.70 4.95
N GLN A 388 15.59 25.13 5.38
CA GLN A 388 16.65 25.87 6.03
C GLN A 388 17.25 26.91 5.05
N GLN A 389 17.46 28.11 5.56
CA GLN A 389 18.09 29.22 4.83
C GLN A 389 19.59 29.33 5.15
#